data_3bdc84b378007a2a778667590cec2c91
#
_entry.id   3bdc84b378007a2a778667590cec2c91
#
_cell.length_a   1.000
_cell.length_b   1.000
_cell.length_c   1.000
_cell.angle_alpha   90.00
_cell.angle_beta   90.00
_cell.angle_gamma   90.00
#
_symmetry.space_group_name_H-M   'P 1'
#
loop_
_entity.id
_entity.type
_entity.pdbx_description
1 polymer ?
#
loop_
_entity_poly.entity_id
_entity_poly.type
_entity_poly.pdbx_seq_one_letter_code
_entity_poly.pdbx_strand_id
1 'polypeptide(L)'
;IDEETGLLTDAEIRFGFQSKISFGEFKEGEIPTYLNALFCRFLLSSAEIYRTLEDWEQAEHCLALAGRVAAALRDRNFDPACSLFCRWSLESERMPDHNLFANFCAMYGGVLPLSSFEHFFYSFFNYDPPYDRSDESRHPYFHFLFMEMMFALGQREWPFRYFRDYWSKRMCSESMAWRADFNRDDPAPTKFSEGSGVSPNIFLLRE
;
A
#
# COMPACT_ATOMS: atom_id res chain seq x y z
N ILE A 1 -14.98 8.51 -10.38
CA ILE A 1 -14.60 7.29 -11.11
C ILE A 1 -14.84 7.55 -12.59
N ASP A 2 -13.85 7.31 -13.39
CA ASP A 2 -13.98 7.30 -14.84
C ASP A 2 -14.86 6.14 -15.29
N GLU A 3 -15.92 6.39 -16.02
CA GLU A 3 -16.92 5.37 -16.36
C GLU A 3 -16.39 4.29 -17.32
N GLU A 4 -15.44 4.63 -18.18
CA GLU A 4 -14.87 3.70 -19.15
C GLU A 4 -13.86 2.76 -18.51
N THR A 5 -12.92 3.32 -17.77
CA THR A 5 -11.80 2.57 -17.18
C THR A 5 -12.05 2.09 -15.76
N GLY A 6 -12.97 2.72 -15.04
CA GLY A 6 -13.22 2.51 -13.62
C GLY A 6 -12.14 3.13 -12.72
N LEU A 7 -11.19 3.88 -13.28
CA LEU A 7 -10.12 4.50 -12.50
C LEU A 7 -10.66 5.66 -11.65
N LEU A 8 -10.09 5.77 -10.47
CA LEU A 8 -10.26 6.94 -9.63
C LEU A 8 -9.38 8.04 -10.19
N THR A 9 -10.04 9.02 -10.77
CA THR A 9 -9.45 10.27 -11.24
C THR A 9 -9.90 11.35 -10.29
N ASP A 10 -9.13 12.34 -10.02
CA ASP A 10 -9.42 13.40 -9.09
C ASP A 10 -9.20 13.16 -7.62
N ALA A 11 -8.51 14.10 -7.10
CA ALA A 11 -8.04 14.17 -5.74
C ALA A 11 -9.07 14.71 -4.74
N GLU A 12 -10.34 14.74 -5.04
CA GLU A 12 -11.36 15.01 -4.02
C GLU A 12 -11.50 13.89 -2.98
N ILE A 13 -10.76 12.81 -3.14
CA ILE A 13 -10.63 11.83 -2.09
C ILE A 13 -9.76 12.42 -0.98
N ARG A 14 -10.36 13.30 -0.25
CA ARG A 14 -9.88 13.70 1.07
C ARG A 14 -10.00 12.49 1.96
N PHE A 15 -8.97 11.64 1.94
CA PHE A 15 -8.79 10.72 3.04
C PHE A 15 -8.78 11.55 4.31
N GLY A 16 -9.76 11.35 5.17
CA GLY A 16 -9.88 12.01 6.48
C GLY A 16 -8.73 11.69 7.44
N PHE A 17 -7.72 10.99 6.96
CA PHE A 17 -6.42 10.89 7.58
C PHE A 17 -5.68 12.21 7.34
N GLN A 18 -5.82 13.12 8.28
CA GLN A 18 -4.89 14.24 8.44
C GLN A 18 -3.48 13.74 8.81
N SER A 19 -3.16 12.51 8.43
CA SER A 19 -1.83 12.00 8.59
C SER A 19 -0.94 12.75 7.63
N LYS A 20 0.19 13.18 8.10
CA LYS A 20 1.29 13.80 7.37
C LYS A 20 1.92 12.87 6.31
N ILE A 21 1.20 11.84 5.86
CA ILE A 21 1.56 11.15 4.64
C ILE A 21 1.25 12.14 3.55
N SER A 22 2.26 12.86 3.14
CA SER A 22 2.19 13.65 1.93
C SER A 22 2.17 12.69 0.75
N PHE A 23 0.98 12.18 0.45
CA PHE A 23 0.77 11.49 -0.84
C PHE A 23 0.92 12.46 -2.02
N GLY A 24 1.31 13.70 -1.74
CA GLY A 24 1.30 14.80 -2.67
C GLY A 24 -0.10 15.42 -2.80
N GLU A 25 -0.14 16.67 -3.19
CA GLU A 25 -1.36 17.26 -3.71
C GLU A 25 -1.51 16.74 -5.14
N PHE A 26 -2.57 15.98 -5.42
CA PHE A 26 -2.88 15.57 -6.78
C PHE A 26 -3.57 16.73 -7.49
N LYS A 27 -3.23 16.91 -8.75
CA LYS A 27 -3.90 17.85 -9.62
C LYS A 27 -5.08 17.18 -10.30
N GLU A 28 -6.02 17.99 -10.75
CA GLU A 28 -7.14 17.53 -11.55
C GLU A 28 -6.64 16.68 -12.73
N GLY A 29 -7.24 15.51 -12.93
CA GLY A 29 -6.90 14.56 -13.97
C GLY A 29 -5.71 13.63 -13.69
N GLU A 30 -5.02 13.80 -12.58
CA GLU A 30 -3.97 12.83 -12.17
C GLU A 30 -4.58 11.49 -11.75
N ILE A 31 -3.95 10.42 -12.20
CA ILE A 31 -4.33 9.03 -11.88
C ILE A 31 -3.30 8.45 -10.92
N PRO A 32 -3.56 8.48 -9.61
CA PRO A 32 -2.61 7.97 -8.63
C PRO A 32 -2.61 6.44 -8.59
N THR A 33 -1.43 5.84 -8.72
CA THR A 33 -1.25 4.39 -8.74
C THR A 33 -1.69 3.75 -7.43
N TYR A 34 -1.21 4.26 -6.28
CA TYR A 34 -1.48 3.64 -4.99
C TYR A 34 -2.97 3.61 -4.66
N LEU A 35 -3.70 4.69 -5.00
CA LEU A 35 -5.12 4.79 -4.70
C LEU A 35 -5.93 3.78 -5.52
N ASN A 36 -5.66 3.72 -6.83
CA ASN A 36 -6.32 2.77 -7.72
C ASN A 36 -5.97 1.32 -7.39
N ALA A 37 -4.74 1.07 -6.97
CA ALA A 37 -4.31 -0.24 -6.52
C ALA A 37 -5.02 -0.67 -5.21
N LEU A 38 -5.15 0.23 -4.25
CA LEU A 38 -5.92 -0.03 -3.02
C LEU A 38 -7.41 -0.20 -3.30
N PHE A 39 -7.94 0.52 -4.29
CA PHE A 39 -9.30 0.32 -4.76
C PHE A 39 -9.51 -1.08 -5.36
N CYS A 40 -8.55 -1.59 -6.15
CA CYS A 40 -8.58 -2.98 -6.58
C CYS A 40 -8.64 -3.94 -5.39
N ARG A 41 -7.82 -3.74 -4.37
CA ARG A 41 -7.83 -4.57 -3.16
C ARG A 41 -9.17 -4.53 -2.45
N PHE A 42 -9.75 -3.33 -2.32
CA PHE A 42 -11.07 -3.14 -1.76
C PHE A 42 -12.14 -3.96 -2.51
N LEU A 43 -12.14 -3.87 -3.84
CA LEU A 43 -13.09 -4.62 -4.68
C LEU A 43 -12.93 -6.13 -4.54
N LEU A 44 -11.69 -6.63 -4.52
CA LEU A 44 -11.41 -8.06 -4.31
C LEU A 44 -11.90 -8.54 -2.95
N SER A 45 -11.65 -7.76 -1.88
CA SER A 45 -12.12 -8.09 -0.54
C SER A 45 -13.66 -8.01 -0.44
N SER A 46 -14.28 -7.04 -1.13
CA SER A 46 -15.75 -6.95 -1.22
C SER A 46 -16.35 -8.15 -1.90
N ALA A 47 -15.72 -8.64 -2.98
CA ALA A 47 -16.19 -9.86 -3.65
C ALA A 47 -16.13 -11.10 -2.73
N GLU A 48 -15.10 -11.24 -1.90
CA GLU A 48 -15.02 -12.31 -0.91
C GLU A 48 -16.15 -12.20 0.14
N ILE A 49 -16.46 -10.99 0.60
CA ILE A 49 -17.58 -10.74 1.52
C ILE A 49 -18.90 -11.12 0.87
N TYR A 50 -19.15 -10.65 -0.35
CA TYR A 50 -20.40 -10.97 -1.06
C TYR A 50 -20.54 -12.47 -1.33
N ARG A 51 -19.47 -13.18 -1.64
CA ARG A 51 -19.49 -14.66 -1.75
C ARG A 51 -19.86 -15.33 -0.44
N THR A 52 -19.35 -14.82 0.68
CA THR A 52 -19.72 -15.34 2.02
C THR A 52 -21.18 -15.09 2.35
N LEU A 53 -21.76 -14.00 1.83
CA LEU A 53 -23.18 -13.66 1.95
C LEU A 53 -24.06 -14.33 0.88
N GLU A 54 -23.47 -15.18 0.03
CA GLU A 54 -24.13 -15.86 -1.10
C GLU A 54 -24.69 -14.90 -2.17
N ASP A 55 -24.25 -13.64 -2.18
CA ASP A 55 -24.60 -12.64 -3.21
C ASP A 55 -23.60 -12.70 -4.37
N TRP A 56 -23.82 -13.69 -5.23
CA TRP A 56 -22.91 -13.99 -6.34
C TRP A 56 -22.90 -12.89 -7.41
N GLU A 57 -24.01 -12.20 -7.60
CA GLU A 57 -24.12 -11.11 -8.57
C GLU A 57 -23.22 -9.94 -8.20
N GLN A 58 -23.26 -9.51 -6.96
CA GLN A 58 -22.39 -8.44 -6.47
C GLN A 58 -20.93 -8.86 -6.40
N ALA A 59 -20.66 -10.13 -6.07
CA ALA A 59 -19.31 -10.67 -6.09
C ALA A 59 -18.71 -10.59 -7.50
N GLU A 60 -19.42 -11.05 -8.51
CA GLU A 60 -18.96 -11.00 -9.91
C GLU A 60 -18.83 -9.55 -10.42
N HIS A 61 -19.72 -8.66 -10.03
CA HIS A 61 -19.62 -7.24 -10.34
C HIS A 61 -18.32 -6.63 -9.79
N CYS A 62 -18.00 -6.89 -8.52
CA CYS A 62 -16.76 -6.43 -7.89
C CYS A 62 -15.52 -6.98 -8.59
N LEU A 63 -15.51 -8.28 -8.95
CA LEU A 63 -14.39 -8.89 -9.65
C LEU A 63 -14.19 -8.30 -11.05
N ALA A 64 -15.28 -8.11 -11.78
CA ALA A 64 -15.22 -7.51 -13.11
C ALA A 64 -14.69 -6.08 -13.08
N LEU A 65 -15.14 -5.29 -12.10
CA LEU A 65 -14.64 -3.92 -11.90
C LEU A 65 -13.17 -3.91 -11.50
N ALA A 66 -12.76 -4.77 -10.56
CA ALA A 66 -11.36 -4.90 -10.16
C ALA A 66 -10.45 -5.24 -11.35
N GLY A 67 -10.90 -6.16 -12.21
CA GLY A 67 -10.19 -6.53 -13.44
C GLY A 67 -10.01 -5.36 -14.41
N ARG A 68 -11.06 -4.56 -14.61
CA ARG A 68 -11.00 -3.35 -15.46
C ARG A 68 -10.05 -2.32 -14.90
N VAL A 69 -10.17 -1.98 -13.61
CA VAL A 69 -9.29 -1.03 -12.94
C VAL A 69 -7.84 -1.48 -13.00
N ALA A 70 -7.56 -2.75 -12.73
CA ALA A 70 -6.21 -3.30 -12.78
C ALA A 70 -5.62 -3.24 -14.20
N ALA A 71 -6.41 -3.53 -15.22
CA ALA A 71 -5.98 -3.46 -16.61
C ALA A 71 -5.69 -2.01 -17.03
N ALA A 72 -6.61 -1.09 -16.73
CA ALA A 72 -6.46 0.32 -17.05
C ALA A 72 -5.26 0.95 -16.31
N LEU A 73 -5.06 0.57 -15.04
CA LEU A 73 -3.92 1.05 -14.26
C LEU A 73 -2.58 0.55 -14.82
N ARG A 74 -2.52 -0.72 -15.26
CA ARG A 74 -1.32 -1.24 -15.95
C ARG A 74 -1.04 -0.50 -17.25
N ASP A 75 -2.07 -0.26 -18.06
CA ASP A 75 -1.92 0.47 -19.31
C ASP A 75 -1.40 1.90 -19.10
N ARG A 76 -1.94 2.59 -18.11
CA ARG A 76 -1.63 3.99 -17.84
C ARG A 76 -0.32 4.19 -17.08
N ASN A 77 -0.11 3.44 -16.00
CA ASN A 77 0.90 3.77 -15.00
C ASN A 77 2.07 2.78 -14.95
N PHE A 78 1.99 1.61 -15.60
CA PHE A 78 3.10 0.67 -15.62
C PHE A 78 4.14 1.06 -16.67
N ASP A 79 5.39 1.21 -16.23
CA ASP A 79 6.54 1.47 -17.10
C ASP A 79 7.24 0.15 -17.45
N PRO A 80 7.10 -0.32 -18.70
CA PRO A 80 7.73 -1.57 -19.11
C PRO A 80 9.26 -1.50 -19.18
N ALA A 81 9.85 -0.31 -19.27
CA ALA A 81 11.29 -0.15 -19.36
C ALA A 81 12.01 -0.54 -18.06
N CYS A 82 11.38 -0.27 -16.91
CA CYS A 82 11.91 -0.65 -15.61
C CYS A 82 11.05 -1.70 -14.89
N SER A 83 9.92 -2.11 -15.48
CA SER A 83 8.95 -3.05 -14.89
C SER A 83 8.37 -2.58 -13.54
N LEU A 84 8.17 -1.29 -13.39
CA LEU A 84 7.63 -0.66 -12.19
C LEU A 84 6.45 0.27 -12.55
N PHE A 85 5.63 0.55 -11.55
CA PHE A 85 4.61 1.58 -11.67
C PHE A 85 5.18 2.95 -11.36
N CYS A 86 4.85 3.95 -12.17
CA CYS A 86 5.04 5.33 -11.79
C CYS A 86 4.06 5.72 -10.67
N ARG A 87 4.37 6.77 -9.95
CA ARG A 87 3.55 7.27 -8.85
C ARG A 87 2.16 7.70 -9.29
N TRP A 88 2.09 8.40 -10.43
CA TRP A 88 0.85 8.79 -11.11
C TRP A 88 1.09 8.99 -12.60
N SER A 89 0.01 9.05 -13.35
CA SER A 89 0.00 9.55 -14.73
C SER A 89 -0.96 10.73 -14.86
N LEU A 90 -0.71 11.59 -15.82
CA LEU A 90 -1.61 12.68 -16.20
C LEU A 90 -1.90 12.55 -17.70
N GLU A 91 -3.17 12.54 -18.07
CA GLU A 91 -3.61 12.25 -19.45
C GLU A 91 -3.01 10.91 -19.95
N SER A 92 -2.02 10.95 -20.83
CA SER A 92 -1.32 9.75 -21.32
C SER A 92 0.17 9.73 -20.94
N GLU A 93 0.62 10.70 -20.14
CA GLU A 93 2.01 10.81 -19.73
C GLU A 93 2.26 10.15 -18.37
N ARG A 94 3.22 9.24 -18.34
CA ARG A 94 3.71 8.63 -17.09
C ARG A 94 4.72 9.56 -16.45
N MET A 95 4.53 9.83 -15.16
CA MET A 95 5.55 10.56 -14.41
C MET A 95 6.76 9.67 -14.16
N PRO A 96 8.00 10.18 -14.30
CA PRO A 96 9.22 9.38 -14.16
C PRO A 96 9.57 9.03 -12.70
N ASP A 97 8.66 9.19 -11.78
CA ASP A 97 8.82 8.86 -10.36
C ASP A 97 8.25 7.47 -10.08
N HIS A 98 9.15 6.50 -9.88
CA HIS A 98 8.80 5.12 -9.52
C HIS A 98 8.87 4.95 -8.00
N ASN A 99 7.85 5.42 -7.34
CA ASN A 99 7.75 5.47 -5.89
C ASN A 99 7.55 4.06 -5.30
N LEU A 100 8.22 3.79 -4.18
CA LEU A 100 8.13 2.53 -3.46
C LEU A 100 6.70 2.23 -3.01
N PHE A 101 6.01 3.21 -2.45
CA PHE A 101 4.67 3.03 -1.91
C PHE A 101 3.64 2.69 -2.99
N ALA A 102 3.71 3.35 -4.16
CA ALA A 102 2.84 3.05 -5.29
C ALA A 102 3.00 1.60 -5.76
N ASN A 103 4.23 1.12 -5.87
CA ASN A 103 4.54 -0.24 -6.29
C ASN A 103 4.13 -1.27 -5.23
N PHE A 104 4.27 -0.95 -3.96
CA PHE A 104 3.75 -1.76 -2.86
C PHE A 104 2.24 -1.93 -2.95
N CYS A 105 1.53 -0.83 -3.12
CA CYS A 105 0.09 -0.87 -3.27
C CYS A 105 -0.34 -1.66 -4.52
N ALA A 106 0.40 -1.53 -5.62
CA ALA A 106 0.12 -2.28 -6.85
C ALA A 106 0.24 -3.81 -6.63
N MET A 107 1.22 -4.25 -5.85
CA MET A 107 1.34 -5.67 -5.48
C MET A 107 0.25 -6.10 -4.50
N TYR A 108 0.03 -5.34 -3.44
CA TYR A 108 -1.00 -5.62 -2.44
C TYR A 108 -2.41 -5.62 -3.05
N GLY A 109 -2.65 -4.73 -4.00
CA GLY A 109 -3.89 -4.63 -4.77
C GLY A 109 -4.10 -5.73 -5.80
N GLY A 110 -3.11 -6.61 -6.02
CA GLY A 110 -3.18 -7.65 -7.03
C GLY A 110 -3.06 -7.12 -8.46
N VAL A 111 -2.64 -5.87 -8.65
CA VAL A 111 -2.42 -5.27 -9.97
C VAL A 111 -1.15 -5.82 -10.60
N LEU A 112 -0.09 -6.00 -9.80
CA LEU A 112 1.09 -6.78 -10.16
C LEU A 112 0.96 -8.21 -9.63
N PRO A 113 1.36 -9.22 -10.41
CA PRO A 113 1.40 -10.58 -9.89
C PRO A 113 2.48 -10.73 -8.82
N LEU A 114 2.24 -11.61 -7.85
CA LEU A 114 3.21 -11.92 -6.79
C LEU A 114 4.55 -12.43 -7.33
N SER A 115 4.57 -13.02 -8.52
CA SER A 115 5.81 -13.43 -9.21
C SER A 115 6.74 -12.27 -9.55
N SER A 116 6.24 -11.04 -9.57
CA SER A 116 7.04 -9.82 -9.77
C SER A 116 7.77 -9.36 -8.51
N PHE A 117 7.54 -10.04 -7.37
CA PHE A 117 8.06 -9.63 -6.07
C PHE A 117 9.59 -9.57 -6.04
N GLU A 118 10.27 -10.55 -6.59
CA GLU A 118 11.74 -10.57 -6.57
C GLU A 118 12.31 -9.35 -7.29
N HIS A 119 11.81 -9.05 -8.50
CA HIS A 119 12.24 -7.88 -9.24
C HIS A 119 11.97 -6.58 -8.47
N PHE A 120 10.78 -6.45 -7.93
CA PHE A 120 10.38 -5.32 -7.10
C PHE A 120 11.27 -5.18 -5.88
N PHE A 121 11.51 -6.29 -5.17
CA PHE A 121 12.34 -6.32 -3.97
C PHE A 121 13.77 -5.86 -4.26
N TYR A 122 14.37 -6.36 -5.34
CA TYR A 122 15.70 -5.94 -5.79
C TYR A 122 15.75 -4.45 -6.18
N SER A 123 14.75 -3.97 -6.86
CA SER A 123 14.71 -2.60 -7.35
C SER A 123 14.70 -1.57 -6.22
N PHE A 124 14.00 -1.87 -5.13
CA PHE A 124 13.80 -0.91 -4.05
C PHE A 124 14.60 -1.20 -2.78
N PHE A 125 14.89 -2.45 -2.49
CA PHE A 125 15.46 -2.81 -1.20
C PHE A 125 16.90 -3.29 -1.26
N ASN A 126 17.36 -3.73 -2.42
CA ASN A 126 18.68 -4.33 -2.56
C ASN A 126 18.99 -5.32 -1.41
N TYR A 127 17.95 -6.10 -1.01
CA TYR A 127 17.90 -7.03 0.13
C TYR A 127 17.91 -6.41 1.53
N ASP A 128 18.07 -5.11 1.67
CA ASP A 128 17.90 -4.44 2.95
C ASP A 128 16.52 -3.80 3.05
N PRO A 129 15.82 -3.93 4.18
CA PRO A 129 14.56 -3.26 4.39
C PRO A 129 14.71 -1.75 4.27
N PRO A 130 13.73 -1.05 3.70
CA PRO A 130 13.81 0.39 3.41
C PRO A 130 13.56 1.23 4.66
N TYR A 131 14.26 0.96 5.71
CA TYR A 131 13.97 1.51 7.02
C TYR A 131 13.95 3.03 7.10
N ASP A 132 14.61 3.74 6.18
CA ASP A 132 14.81 5.18 6.32
C ASP A 132 14.91 5.93 4.98
N ARG A 133 14.40 5.39 3.87
CA ARG A 133 14.68 5.95 2.54
C ARG A 133 13.61 6.87 1.95
N SER A 134 12.40 6.86 2.50
CA SER A 134 11.33 7.73 2.00
C SER A 134 10.44 8.23 3.13
N ASP A 135 9.76 9.35 2.91
CA ASP A 135 8.80 9.88 3.89
C ASP A 135 7.63 8.92 4.12
N GLU A 136 7.25 8.14 3.11
CA GLU A 136 6.21 7.11 3.21
C GLU A 136 6.58 6.00 4.16
N SER A 137 7.88 5.63 4.24
CA SER A 137 8.36 4.58 5.16
C SER A 137 8.28 4.97 6.63
N ARG A 138 7.98 6.21 6.93
CA ARG A 138 7.79 6.70 8.31
C ARG A 138 6.40 6.41 8.87
N HIS A 139 5.45 6.03 8.01
CA HIS A 139 4.07 5.83 8.45
C HIS A 139 3.79 4.36 8.80
N PRO A 140 3.18 4.05 9.96
CA PRO A 140 2.85 2.69 10.38
C PRO A 140 2.02 1.89 9.38
N TYR A 141 1.15 2.55 8.63
CA TYR A 141 0.32 1.91 7.62
C TYR A 141 1.14 1.32 6.46
N PHE A 142 2.23 1.96 6.06
CA PHE A 142 3.15 1.40 5.08
C PHE A 142 3.72 0.06 5.56
N HIS A 143 4.15 0.00 6.82
CA HIS A 143 4.70 -1.23 7.40
C HIS A 143 3.64 -2.33 7.54
N PHE A 144 2.40 -1.95 7.84
CA PHE A 144 1.29 -2.89 7.83
C PHE A 144 1.12 -3.53 6.44
N LEU A 145 1.02 -2.74 5.38
CA LEU A 145 0.90 -3.24 4.02
C LEU A 145 2.08 -4.12 3.62
N PHE A 146 3.29 -3.73 4.02
CA PHE A 146 4.49 -4.52 3.78
C PHE A 146 4.40 -5.91 4.42
N MET A 147 4.02 -5.98 5.68
CA MET A 147 3.87 -7.25 6.38
C MET A 147 2.75 -8.10 5.79
N GLU A 148 1.59 -7.51 5.47
CA GLU A 148 0.50 -8.22 4.78
C GLU A 148 0.99 -8.88 3.49
N MET A 149 1.73 -8.13 2.67
CA MET A 149 2.26 -8.65 1.42
C MET A 149 3.28 -9.77 1.66
N MET A 150 4.18 -9.62 2.63
CA MET A 150 5.18 -10.65 2.96
C MET A 150 4.50 -11.95 3.42
N PHE A 151 3.45 -11.86 4.24
CA PHE A 151 2.65 -13.04 4.62
C PHE A 151 1.93 -13.67 3.43
N ALA A 152 1.36 -12.86 2.54
CA ALA A 152 0.71 -13.34 1.33
C ALA A 152 1.68 -14.09 0.39
N LEU A 153 2.96 -13.73 0.42
CA LEU A 153 4.06 -14.39 -0.30
C LEU A 153 4.60 -15.64 0.40
N GLY A 154 4.05 -16.01 1.56
CA GLY A 154 4.55 -17.12 2.37
C GLY A 154 5.87 -16.84 3.08
N GLN A 155 6.32 -15.60 3.09
CA GLN A 155 7.56 -15.17 3.74
C GLN A 155 7.33 -14.96 5.24
N ARG A 156 7.34 -16.02 6.03
CA ARG A 156 7.02 -15.92 7.46
C ARG A 156 8.18 -15.38 8.31
N GLU A 157 9.41 -15.76 8.03
CA GLU A 157 10.57 -15.33 8.82
C GLU A 157 10.85 -13.83 8.70
N TRP A 158 10.65 -13.28 7.51
CA TRP A 158 10.91 -11.87 7.21
C TRP A 158 10.05 -10.91 8.03
N PRO A 159 8.72 -11.05 8.12
CA PRO A 159 7.88 -10.21 8.97
C PRO A 159 8.30 -10.24 10.44
N PHE A 160 8.64 -11.39 10.99
CA PHE A 160 9.09 -11.50 12.39
C PHE A 160 10.45 -10.85 12.63
N ARG A 161 11.40 -11.03 11.71
CA ARG A 161 12.68 -10.34 11.76
C ARG A 161 12.49 -8.83 11.69
N TYR A 162 11.66 -8.36 10.76
CA TYR A 162 11.31 -6.97 10.59
C TYR A 162 10.63 -6.39 11.83
N PHE A 163 9.68 -7.10 12.41
CA PHE A 163 9.04 -6.73 13.65
C PHE A 163 10.04 -6.60 14.80
N ARG A 164 10.90 -7.56 14.98
CA ARG A 164 11.91 -7.55 16.03
C ARG A 164 12.94 -6.43 15.84
N ASP A 165 13.45 -6.26 14.63
CA ASP A 165 14.60 -5.39 14.38
C ASP A 165 14.18 -3.95 14.18
N TYR A 166 12.96 -3.71 13.76
CA TYR A 166 12.47 -2.38 13.43
C TYR A 166 11.39 -1.88 14.38
N TRP A 167 10.29 -2.59 14.54
CA TRP A 167 9.17 -2.12 15.34
C TRP A 167 9.40 -2.19 16.84
N SER A 168 10.08 -3.20 17.33
CA SER A 168 10.39 -3.30 18.76
C SER A 168 11.13 -2.07 19.31
N LYS A 169 11.93 -1.44 18.47
CA LYS A 169 12.66 -0.20 18.81
C LYS A 169 11.78 1.04 18.88
N ARG A 170 10.54 0.94 18.44
CA ARG A 170 9.57 2.04 18.36
C ARG A 170 8.43 1.91 19.38
N MET A 171 8.48 0.88 20.18
CA MET A 171 7.63 0.76 21.34
C MET A 171 8.11 1.74 22.42
N CYS A 172 7.21 2.54 22.95
CA CYS A 172 7.53 3.38 24.09
C CYS A 172 7.61 2.54 25.37
N SER A 173 8.78 2.51 25.99
CA SER A 173 9.01 1.73 27.21
C SER A 173 8.17 2.19 28.41
N GLU A 174 7.81 3.47 28.43
CA GLU A 174 7.04 4.03 29.55
C GLU A 174 5.55 3.71 29.47
N SER A 175 4.99 3.77 28.27
CA SER A 175 3.55 3.56 28.05
C SER A 175 3.21 2.19 27.49
N MET A 176 4.19 1.41 27.10
CA MET A 176 4.04 0.12 26.39
C MET A 176 3.18 0.27 25.11
N ALA A 177 3.18 1.46 24.53
CA ALA A 177 2.40 1.80 23.35
C ALA A 177 3.29 1.94 22.12
N TRP A 178 2.72 1.64 20.96
CA TRP A 178 3.37 1.89 19.68
C TRP A 178 3.32 3.37 19.32
N ARG A 179 4.41 3.87 18.75
CA ARG A 179 4.44 5.24 18.23
C ARG A 179 3.56 5.35 16.99
N ALA A 180 2.84 6.45 16.90
CA ALA A 180 2.05 6.80 15.72
C ALA A 180 2.91 7.30 14.54
N ASP A 181 4.11 7.76 14.83
CA ASP A 181 5.07 8.25 13.85
C ASP A 181 6.41 7.54 14.05
N PHE A 182 6.98 7.03 12.96
CA PHE A 182 8.29 6.39 12.95
C PHE A 182 9.43 7.35 12.66
N ASN A 183 9.22 8.64 12.86
CA ASN A 183 10.30 9.61 12.72
C ASN A 183 11.37 9.34 13.78
N ARG A 184 12.55 8.96 13.32
CA ARG A 184 13.69 8.55 14.14
C ARG A 184 14.29 9.73 14.94
N ASP A 185 14.13 10.92 14.40
CA ASP A 185 14.79 12.13 14.91
C ASP A 185 13.94 12.91 15.94
N ASP A 186 12.71 12.45 16.20
CA ASP A 186 11.87 13.05 17.22
C ASP A 186 12.05 12.32 18.57
N PRO A 187 12.80 12.92 19.51
CA PRO A 187 13.03 12.32 20.82
C PRO A 187 11.79 12.30 21.71
N ALA A 188 10.77 13.09 21.39
CA ALA A 188 9.54 13.17 22.15
C ALA A 188 8.37 12.66 21.34
N PRO A 189 7.80 11.48 21.65
CA PRO A 189 6.64 11.00 20.95
C PRO A 189 5.44 11.90 21.26
N THR A 190 5.06 12.73 20.31
CA THR A 190 3.94 13.65 20.47
C THR A 190 2.58 13.01 20.29
N LYS A 191 2.53 11.78 19.73
CA LYS A 191 1.28 11.06 19.48
C LYS A 191 1.46 9.56 19.72
N PHE A 192 0.64 9.00 20.59
CA PHE A 192 0.52 7.58 20.85
C PHE A 192 -0.84 7.07 20.37
N SER A 193 -0.88 5.79 19.98
CA SER A 193 -2.14 5.03 19.84
C SER A 193 -3.05 5.45 18.69
N GLU A 194 -2.53 5.85 17.55
CA GLU A 194 -3.33 5.78 16.33
C GLU A 194 -3.53 4.30 15.94
N GLY A 195 -4.73 3.96 15.43
CA GLY A 195 -5.08 2.57 15.12
C GLY A 195 -4.08 1.87 14.19
N SER A 196 -3.44 2.61 13.29
CA SER A 196 -2.37 2.09 12.43
C SER A 196 -1.11 1.69 13.20
N GLY A 197 -0.83 2.34 14.32
CA GLY A 197 0.33 2.04 15.17
C GLY A 197 0.24 0.69 15.87
N VAL A 198 -0.96 0.17 16.12
CA VAL A 198 -1.19 -1.13 16.78
C VAL A 198 -1.30 -2.30 15.80
N SER A 199 -1.24 -2.04 14.50
CA SER A 199 -1.31 -3.07 13.47
C SER A 199 -0.32 -4.24 13.62
N PRO A 200 0.89 -4.09 14.23
CA PRO A 200 1.77 -5.22 14.50
C PRO A 200 1.13 -6.33 15.32
N ASN A 201 0.24 -5.96 16.23
CA ASN A 201 -0.40 -6.95 17.10
C ASN A 201 -1.25 -7.97 16.33
N ILE A 202 -1.77 -7.58 15.16
CA ILE A 202 -2.52 -8.48 14.28
C ILE A 202 -1.63 -9.62 13.78
N PHE A 203 -0.37 -9.34 13.47
CA PHE A 203 0.56 -10.32 12.92
C PHE A 203 1.04 -11.32 13.97
N LEU A 204 1.10 -10.92 15.23
CA LEU A 204 1.45 -11.82 16.34
C LEU A 204 0.35 -12.87 16.61
N LEU A 205 -0.86 -12.65 16.11
CA LEU A 205 -2.00 -13.56 16.25
C LEU A 205 -2.16 -14.52 15.06
N ARG A 206 -1.32 -14.41 14.03
CA ARG A 206 -1.39 -15.22 12.81
C ARG A 206 -0.47 -16.45 12.81
N GLU A 207 0.06 -16.85 13.95
CA GLU A 207 0.86 -18.07 14.11
C GLU A 207 0.06 -19.35 13.97
#